data_bdef7756b59409870f4e4b866c1cd732
#
_entry.id   bdef7756b59409870f4e4b866c1cd732
#
_cell.length_a   1.000
_cell.length_b   1.000
_cell.length_c   1.000
_cell.angle_alpha   90.00
_cell.angle_beta   90.00
_cell.angle_gamma   90.00
#
_symmetry.space_group_name_H-M   'P 1'
#
loop_
_entity.id
_entity.type
_entity.pdbx_description
1 polymer ?
#
loop_
_entity_poly.entity_id
_entity_poly.type
_entity_poly.pdbx_seq_one_letter_code
_entity_poly.pdbx_strand_id
1 'polypeptide(L)'
;MGATVTVAIPVYKRLTYVAQAIQSVAAQDYPAIELIVSDNGCNGDAVINLVRANYPRPFVFRQNETSVPIVEHFNQLLAAATGDYFILLSDDDELAPGYITAMVRAFETHSDAAAVISRVEVIDEQNQVISSTADRPLPPRLMSGPDWIRRWGYNQHKFVCFTTNLARTADLRAVGGYPDFDGGNGVDNALLVVLSINRSIIYCDDAIFRHRIYDTSFGKSVGVQSLARASRQFLAFLDQHPVLRAYAQQHPQDWVVCREAITHVIWTTYYGRWRQLYRGRERYIDWLKAGFALPFIPAYYRRALPEMFYSLPAIGPLARRRLAMR
;
A
#
# COMPACT_ATOMS: atom_id res chain seq x y z
N MET A 1 30.87 8.62 1.01
CA MET A 1 30.05 7.76 0.13
C MET A 1 28.62 8.17 0.36
N GLY A 2 27.78 8.22 -0.67
CA GLY A 2 26.35 8.50 -0.49
C GLY A 2 25.64 7.36 0.24
N ALA A 3 24.45 7.59 0.78
CA ALA A 3 23.63 6.58 1.45
C ALA A 3 23.29 5.42 0.51
N THR A 4 23.28 4.20 1.00
CA THR A 4 22.89 3.01 0.21
C THR A 4 21.38 2.80 0.28
N VAL A 5 20.76 2.53 -0.85
CA VAL A 5 19.32 2.22 -0.94
C VAL A 5 19.14 0.74 -1.25
N THR A 6 18.51 0.00 -0.33
CA THR A 6 18.04 -1.34 -0.62
C THR A 6 16.72 -1.27 -1.38
N VAL A 7 16.67 -1.85 -2.56
CA VAL A 7 15.43 -2.15 -3.29
C VAL A 7 15.18 -3.65 -3.17
N ALA A 8 14.10 -4.02 -2.49
CA ALA A 8 13.72 -5.41 -2.26
C ALA A 8 12.51 -5.77 -3.13
N ILE A 9 12.62 -6.83 -3.92
CA ILE A 9 11.55 -7.32 -4.80
C ILE A 9 11.09 -8.69 -4.30
N PRO A 10 9.88 -8.77 -3.67
CA PRO A 10 9.27 -10.03 -3.30
C PRO A 10 8.62 -10.66 -4.55
N VAL A 11 9.06 -11.84 -4.95
CA VAL A 11 8.49 -12.57 -6.08
C VAL A 11 7.66 -13.76 -5.55
N TYR A 12 6.49 -13.97 -6.15
CA TYR A 12 5.66 -15.13 -5.85
C TYR A 12 5.52 -16.03 -7.10
N LYS A 13 4.35 -16.48 -7.46
CA LYS A 13 4.13 -17.48 -8.53
C LYS A 13 4.09 -16.90 -9.94
N ARG A 14 3.70 -15.64 -10.07
CA ARG A 14 3.57 -14.98 -11.37
C ARG A 14 4.85 -14.27 -11.75
N LEU A 15 5.40 -14.60 -12.91
CA LEU A 15 6.69 -14.06 -13.37
C LEU A 15 6.56 -13.07 -14.54
N THR A 16 5.33 -12.75 -14.97
CA THR A 16 5.06 -11.99 -16.20
C THR A 16 5.75 -10.63 -16.23
N TYR A 17 5.79 -9.91 -15.10
CA TYR A 17 6.31 -8.54 -15.03
C TYR A 17 7.62 -8.42 -14.24
N VAL A 18 8.13 -9.52 -13.67
CA VAL A 18 9.34 -9.53 -12.83
C VAL A 18 10.56 -8.96 -13.58
N ALA A 19 10.72 -9.29 -14.87
CA ALA A 19 11.79 -8.74 -15.67
C ALA A 19 11.71 -7.20 -15.77
N GLN A 20 10.52 -6.64 -15.97
CA GLN A 20 10.30 -5.20 -16.07
C GLN A 20 10.57 -4.48 -14.74
N ALA A 21 10.13 -5.06 -13.61
CA ALA A 21 10.44 -4.55 -12.29
C ALA A 21 11.96 -4.49 -12.05
N ILE A 22 12.69 -5.58 -12.38
CA ILE A 22 14.16 -5.64 -12.26
C ILE A 22 14.84 -4.62 -13.18
N GLN A 23 14.42 -4.51 -14.46
CA GLN A 23 14.94 -3.55 -15.43
C GLN A 23 14.73 -2.11 -14.96
N SER A 24 13.59 -1.80 -14.31
CA SER A 24 13.32 -0.48 -13.77
C SER A 24 14.31 -0.08 -12.68
N VAL A 25 14.79 -1.04 -11.88
CA VAL A 25 15.85 -0.82 -10.89
C VAL A 25 17.22 -0.74 -11.56
N ALA A 26 17.49 -1.57 -12.58
CA ALA A 26 18.74 -1.52 -13.36
C ALA A 26 18.95 -0.17 -14.03
N ALA A 27 17.88 0.48 -14.48
CA ALA A 27 17.87 1.77 -15.19
C ALA A 27 18.00 2.98 -14.25
N GLN A 28 18.06 2.79 -12.91
CA GLN A 28 18.24 3.90 -11.99
C GLN A 28 19.67 4.48 -12.09
N ASP A 29 19.74 5.80 -12.03
CA ASP A 29 20.99 6.58 -12.08
C ASP A 29 21.70 6.69 -10.71
N TYR A 30 21.08 6.22 -9.64
CA TYR A 30 21.64 6.24 -8.30
C TYR A 30 22.76 5.18 -8.16
N PRO A 31 23.97 5.56 -7.68
CA PRO A 31 25.11 4.65 -7.73
C PRO A 31 25.09 3.55 -6.66
N ALA A 32 24.54 3.83 -5.48
CA ALA A 32 24.62 2.96 -4.31
C ALA A 32 23.29 2.21 -4.10
N ILE A 33 22.97 1.25 -4.97
CA ILE A 33 21.78 0.40 -4.87
C ILE A 33 22.19 -1.02 -4.46
N GLU A 34 21.58 -1.53 -3.39
CA GLU A 34 21.52 -2.94 -3.06
C GLU A 34 20.22 -3.51 -3.60
N LEU A 35 20.28 -4.40 -4.60
CA LEU A 35 19.10 -5.14 -5.07
C LEU A 35 19.00 -6.46 -4.33
N ILE A 36 17.85 -6.72 -3.68
CA ILE A 36 17.49 -8.01 -3.11
C ILE A 36 16.25 -8.53 -3.85
N VAL A 37 16.36 -9.68 -4.50
CA VAL A 37 15.22 -10.38 -5.11
C VAL A 37 14.99 -11.67 -4.34
N SER A 38 13.76 -11.90 -3.87
CA SER A 38 13.42 -13.07 -3.09
C SER A 38 12.25 -13.83 -3.69
N ASP A 39 12.48 -15.09 -4.03
CA ASP A 39 11.46 -16.02 -4.52
C ASP A 39 10.76 -16.73 -3.36
N ASN A 40 9.48 -16.42 -3.17
CA ASN A 40 8.57 -17.07 -2.24
C ASN A 40 7.55 -17.99 -2.95
N GLY A 41 7.67 -18.12 -4.27
CA GLY A 41 6.77 -18.93 -5.11
C GLY A 41 7.26 -20.34 -5.36
N CYS A 42 8.49 -20.66 -4.92
CA CYS A 42 9.18 -21.94 -5.21
C CYS A 42 9.32 -22.19 -6.72
N ASN A 43 9.76 -21.15 -7.45
CA ASN A 43 9.82 -21.15 -8.92
C ASN A 43 11.11 -21.83 -9.48
N GLY A 44 11.89 -22.52 -8.65
CA GLY A 44 13.17 -23.10 -9.06
C GLY A 44 14.15 -22.02 -9.55
N ASP A 45 14.83 -22.26 -10.65
CA ASP A 45 15.81 -21.32 -11.20
C ASP A 45 15.20 -20.18 -12.04
N ALA A 46 13.88 -20.16 -12.22
CA ALA A 46 13.25 -19.21 -13.12
C ALA A 46 13.50 -17.74 -12.68
N VAL A 47 13.36 -17.45 -11.38
CA VAL A 47 13.53 -16.08 -10.87
C VAL A 47 15.00 -15.64 -10.92
N ILE A 48 15.95 -16.48 -10.48
CA ILE A 48 17.37 -16.10 -10.52
C ILE A 48 17.87 -15.91 -11.96
N ASN A 49 17.34 -16.67 -12.91
CA ASN A 49 17.67 -16.49 -14.32
C ASN A 49 17.12 -15.15 -14.85
N LEU A 50 15.92 -14.74 -14.44
CA LEU A 50 15.39 -13.40 -14.76
C LEU A 50 16.29 -12.29 -14.17
N VAL A 51 16.76 -12.43 -12.93
CA VAL A 51 17.65 -11.43 -12.33
C VAL A 51 18.96 -11.34 -13.12
N ARG A 52 19.61 -12.47 -13.40
CA ARG A 52 20.88 -12.51 -14.17
C ARG A 52 20.76 -11.91 -15.56
N ALA A 53 19.63 -12.11 -16.21
CA ALA A 53 19.38 -11.60 -17.56
C ALA A 53 19.08 -10.09 -17.58
N ASN A 54 18.56 -9.48 -16.49
CA ASN A 54 18.01 -8.15 -16.51
C ASN A 54 18.70 -7.16 -15.54
N TYR A 55 19.63 -7.62 -14.68
CA TYR A 55 20.36 -6.76 -13.73
C TYR A 55 21.87 -6.98 -13.86
N PRO A 56 22.63 -6.01 -14.41
CA PRO A 56 24.05 -6.18 -14.72
C PRO A 56 25.00 -5.92 -13.54
N ARG A 57 24.46 -5.50 -12.38
CA ARG A 57 25.24 -5.18 -11.17
C ARG A 57 25.14 -6.32 -10.15
N PRO A 58 25.98 -6.35 -9.11
CA PRO A 58 25.84 -7.31 -8.02
C PRO A 58 24.45 -7.24 -7.36
N PHE A 59 23.91 -8.37 -6.98
CA PHE A 59 22.59 -8.50 -6.31
C PHE A 59 22.60 -9.63 -5.28
N VAL A 60 21.64 -9.58 -4.36
CA VAL A 60 21.34 -10.66 -3.42
C VAL A 60 20.11 -11.41 -3.91
N PHE A 61 20.23 -12.72 -4.09
CA PHE A 61 19.10 -13.58 -4.38
C PHE A 61 18.80 -14.47 -3.19
N ARG A 62 17.53 -14.58 -2.85
CA ARG A 62 17.01 -15.44 -1.80
C ARG A 62 15.87 -16.29 -2.37
N GLN A 63 15.72 -17.52 -1.86
CA GLN A 63 14.63 -18.40 -2.22
C GLN A 63 14.15 -19.12 -0.97
N ASN A 64 12.84 -19.09 -0.73
CA ASN A 64 12.24 -19.88 0.34
C ASN A 64 12.06 -21.32 -0.14
N GLU A 65 12.40 -22.30 0.70
CA GLU A 65 12.18 -23.73 0.41
C GLU A 65 10.68 -24.05 0.30
N THR A 66 9.88 -23.38 1.11
CA THR A 66 8.41 -23.41 1.10
C THR A 66 7.87 -21.99 1.17
N SER A 67 6.74 -21.74 0.52
CA SER A 67 6.10 -20.42 0.58
C SER A 67 5.70 -20.06 2.00
N VAL A 68 6.08 -18.86 2.43
CA VAL A 68 5.66 -18.27 3.71
C VAL A 68 4.55 -17.24 3.50
N PRO A 69 3.83 -16.81 4.55
CA PRO A 69 2.88 -15.71 4.48
C PRO A 69 3.51 -14.44 3.92
N ILE A 70 2.73 -13.66 3.17
CA ILE A 70 3.22 -12.47 2.44
C ILE A 70 3.92 -11.45 3.35
N VAL A 71 3.38 -11.20 4.54
CA VAL A 71 3.95 -10.23 5.49
C VAL A 71 5.25 -10.75 6.11
N GLU A 72 5.31 -12.04 6.39
CA GLU A 72 6.55 -12.70 6.82
C GLU A 72 7.65 -12.53 5.77
N HIS A 73 7.31 -12.75 4.49
CA HIS A 73 8.24 -12.56 3.38
C HIS A 73 8.74 -11.11 3.28
N PHE A 74 7.86 -10.10 3.46
CA PHE A 74 8.28 -8.70 3.50
C PHE A 74 9.24 -8.41 4.65
N ASN A 75 8.97 -8.95 5.83
CA ASN A 75 9.83 -8.79 6.99
C ASN A 75 11.17 -9.55 6.85
N GLN A 76 11.20 -10.69 6.15
CA GLN A 76 12.46 -11.37 5.79
C GLN A 76 13.32 -10.51 4.86
N LEU A 77 12.71 -9.80 3.89
CA LEU A 77 13.40 -8.86 3.01
C LEU A 77 13.92 -7.64 3.79
N LEU A 78 13.10 -7.05 4.65
CA LEU A 78 13.53 -5.95 5.52
C LEU A 78 14.67 -6.37 6.46
N ALA A 79 14.64 -7.58 7.01
CA ALA A 79 15.71 -8.12 7.85
C ALA A 79 17.01 -8.34 7.06
N ALA A 80 16.92 -8.71 5.78
CA ALA A 80 18.10 -8.93 4.92
C ALA A 80 18.72 -7.64 4.38
N ALA A 81 18.01 -6.52 4.36
CA ALA A 81 18.49 -5.25 3.84
C ALA A 81 19.71 -4.74 4.60
N THR A 82 20.73 -4.25 3.89
CA THR A 82 21.93 -3.63 4.50
C THR A 82 22.04 -2.14 4.23
N GLY A 83 21.23 -1.61 3.32
CA GLY A 83 21.22 -0.19 2.97
C GLY A 83 20.65 0.71 4.06
N ASP A 84 21.05 1.97 4.02
CA ASP A 84 20.55 3.03 4.92
C ASP A 84 19.05 3.26 4.74
N TYR A 85 18.59 3.15 3.50
CA TYR A 85 17.19 3.29 3.10
C TYR A 85 16.65 2.00 2.50
N PHE A 86 15.33 1.84 2.58
CA PHE A 86 14.62 0.66 2.11
C PHE A 86 13.42 1.05 1.24
N ILE A 87 13.27 0.34 0.12
CA ILE A 87 12.10 0.36 -0.78
C ILE A 87 11.66 -1.08 -0.99
N LEU A 88 10.37 -1.38 -0.80
CA LEU A 88 9.78 -2.66 -1.18
C LEU A 88 9.04 -2.49 -2.51
N LEU A 89 9.63 -2.97 -3.60
CA LEU A 89 9.07 -2.87 -4.95
C LEU A 89 8.31 -4.15 -5.29
N SER A 90 7.01 -4.04 -5.59
CA SER A 90 6.23 -5.19 -6.08
C SER A 90 6.81 -5.73 -7.38
N ASP A 91 6.67 -7.03 -7.60
CA ASP A 91 7.20 -7.75 -8.76
C ASP A 91 6.46 -7.46 -10.08
N ASP A 92 5.44 -6.62 -10.04
CA ASP A 92 4.61 -6.18 -11.18
C ASP A 92 4.63 -4.66 -11.42
N ASP A 93 5.33 -3.90 -10.58
CA ASP A 93 5.42 -2.43 -10.63
C ASP A 93 6.79 -1.96 -11.16
N GLU A 94 6.93 -0.66 -11.43
CA GLU A 94 8.15 -0.06 -11.98
C GLU A 94 8.52 1.26 -11.29
N LEU A 95 9.82 1.54 -11.19
CA LEU A 95 10.37 2.84 -10.84
C LEU A 95 10.73 3.60 -12.11
N ALA A 96 10.20 4.80 -12.34
CA ALA A 96 10.64 5.62 -13.46
C ALA A 96 12.12 6.02 -13.31
N PRO A 97 12.84 6.35 -14.40
CA PRO A 97 14.21 6.82 -14.35
C PRO A 97 14.37 8.00 -13.38
N GLY A 98 15.46 8.00 -12.59
CA GLY A 98 15.73 9.06 -11.60
C GLY A 98 14.92 8.97 -10.31
N TYR A 99 14.05 7.98 -10.15
CA TYR A 99 13.20 7.82 -8.96
C TYR A 99 14.00 7.81 -7.66
N ILE A 100 15.03 6.94 -7.58
CA ILE A 100 15.81 6.77 -6.34
C ILE A 100 16.59 8.05 -6.02
N THR A 101 17.22 8.66 -7.03
CA THR A 101 17.95 9.92 -6.87
C THR A 101 17.06 11.05 -6.34
N ALA A 102 15.84 11.20 -6.89
CA ALA A 102 14.89 12.21 -6.45
C ALA A 102 14.41 11.96 -5.01
N MET A 103 14.13 10.71 -4.64
CA MET A 103 13.69 10.32 -3.30
C MET A 103 14.76 10.57 -2.24
N VAL A 104 16.01 10.18 -2.52
CA VAL A 104 17.13 10.39 -1.60
C VAL A 104 17.40 11.89 -1.42
N ARG A 105 17.45 12.68 -2.49
CA ARG A 105 17.60 14.14 -2.42
C ARG A 105 16.50 14.80 -1.59
N ALA A 106 15.25 14.36 -1.77
CA ALA A 106 14.13 14.86 -0.97
C ALA A 106 14.35 14.56 0.52
N PHE A 107 14.84 13.38 0.85
CA PHE A 107 15.13 12.99 2.24
C PHE A 107 16.28 13.80 2.86
N GLU A 108 17.32 14.12 2.07
CA GLU A 108 18.47 14.94 2.52
C GLU A 108 18.05 16.36 2.88
N THR A 109 17.01 16.92 2.26
CA THR A 109 16.50 18.27 2.57
C THR A 109 15.77 18.36 3.91
N HIS A 110 15.23 17.23 4.40
CA HIS A 110 14.49 17.12 5.66
C HIS A 110 14.85 15.80 6.35
N SER A 111 16.06 15.75 6.88
CA SER A 111 16.64 14.50 7.39
C SER A 111 15.92 13.91 8.62
N ASP A 112 15.04 14.64 9.28
CA ASP A 112 14.18 14.22 10.39
C ASP A 112 12.83 13.63 9.91
N ALA A 113 12.51 13.73 8.63
CA ALA A 113 11.27 13.14 8.09
C ALA A 113 11.24 11.61 8.31
N ALA A 114 10.05 11.06 8.45
CA ALA A 114 9.83 9.62 8.62
C ALA A 114 10.01 8.85 7.31
N ALA A 115 9.49 9.42 6.23
CA ALA A 115 9.52 8.81 4.91
C ALA A 115 9.35 9.88 3.82
N VAL A 116 9.73 9.50 2.60
CA VAL A 116 9.39 10.21 1.36
C VAL A 116 8.40 9.36 0.59
N ILE A 117 7.30 9.96 0.16
CA ILE A 117 6.31 9.36 -0.73
C ILE A 117 6.39 10.04 -2.10
N SER A 118 6.06 9.32 -3.16
CA SER A 118 6.26 9.76 -4.54
C SER A 118 4.95 10.07 -5.26
N ARG A 119 5.05 10.69 -6.43
CA ARG A 119 4.00 10.70 -7.43
C ARG A 119 3.76 9.27 -7.95
N VAL A 120 2.49 8.96 -8.27
CA VAL A 120 2.10 7.67 -8.81
C VAL A 120 1.49 7.84 -10.20
N GLU A 121 1.98 7.08 -11.14
CA GLU A 121 1.33 6.81 -12.42
C GLU A 121 0.74 5.40 -12.38
N VAL A 122 -0.51 5.26 -12.78
CA VAL A 122 -1.13 3.94 -12.96
C VAL A 122 -0.94 3.53 -14.41
N ILE A 123 -0.35 2.36 -14.63
CA ILE A 123 -0.10 1.80 -15.95
C ILE A 123 -0.91 0.53 -16.19
N ASP A 124 -1.22 0.24 -17.44
CA ASP A 124 -1.85 -1.00 -17.88
C ASP A 124 -0.81 -2.11 -18.19
N GLU A 125 -1.30 -3.23 -18.72
CA GLU A 125 -0.47 -4.37 -19.13
C GLU A 125 0.51 -4.04 -20.28
N GLN A 126 0.24 -2.99 -21.06
CA GLN A 126 1.05 -2.50 -22.16
C GLN A 126 1.93 -1.31 -21.79
N ASN A 127 2.10 -1.02 -20.48
CA ASN A 127 2.85 0.12 -19.93
C ASN A 127 2.28 1.50 -20.33
N GLN A 128 1.02 1.59 -20.75
CA GLN A 128 0.39 2.86 -21.03
C GLN A 128 -0.11 3.50 -19.74
N VAL A 129 0.21 4.78 -19.54
CA VAL A 129 -0.29 5.54 -18.38
C VAL A 129 -1.78 5.80 -18.56
N ILE A 130 -2.59 5.29 -17.65
CA ILE A 130 -4.05 5.44 -17.65
C ILE A 130 -4.58 6.44 -16.63
N SER A 131 -3.80 6.78 -15.62
CA SER A 131 -4.06 7.88 -14.67
C SER A 131 -2.82 8.26 -13.89
N SER A 132 -2.81 9.48 -13.33
CA SER A 132 -1.72 9.95 -12.46
C SER A 132 -2.28 10.60 -11.20
N THR A 133 -1.50 10.61 -10.12
CA THR A 133 -1.80 11.45 -8.95
C THR A 133 -1.70 12.93 -9.27
N ALA A 134 -0.93 13.30 -10.31
CA ALA A 134 -0.85 14.67 -10.82
C ALA A 134 -2.15 15.17 -11.51
N ASP A 135 -3.10 14.27 -11.82
CA ASP A 135 -4.43 14.64 -12.33
C ASP A 135 -5.31 15.32 -11.26
N ARG A 136 -4.81 15.46 -10.05
CA ARG A 136 -5.45 16.11 -8.90
C ARG A 136 -4.51 17.15 -8.29
N PRO A 137 -5.03 18.09 -7.48
CA PRO A 137 -4.18 19.02 -6.74
C PRO A 137 -3.13 18.27 -5.92
N LEU A 138 -1.86 18.66 -6.09
CA LEU A 138 -0.75 18.05 -5.39
C LEU A 138 -0.81 18.40 -3.90
N PRO A 139 -0.37 17.48 -3.00
CA PRO A 139 -0.24 17.77 -1.59
C PRO A 139 0.91 18.75 -1.34
N PRO A 140 0.97 19.39 -0.15
CA PRO A 140 2.15 20.11 0.29
C PRO A 140 3.39 19.21 0.26
N ARG A 141 4.54 19.78 -0.11
CA ARG A 141 5.80 19.03 -0.20
C ARG A 141 6.26 18.45 1.15
N LEU A 142 6.00 19.14 2.24
CA LEU A 142 6.26 18.71 3.61
C LEU A 142 4.96 18.74 4.41
N MET A 143 4.61 17.65 5.05
CA MET A 143 3.41 17.50 5.88
C MET A 143 3.81 16.90 7.23
N SER A 144 3.20 17.38 8.33
CA SER A 144 3.27 16.61 9.58
C SER A 144 2.58 15.25 9.39
N GLY A 145 2.99 14.23 10.17
CA GLY A 145 2.35 12.93 10.10
C GLY A 145 0.83 12.98 10.29
N PRO A 146 0.32 13.69 11.32
CA PRO A 146 -1.11 13.89 11.47
C PRO A 146 -1.80 14.56 10.28
N ASP A 147 -1.18 15.57 9.65
CA ASP A 147 -1.75 16.21 8.45
C ASP A 147 -1.78 15.24 7.26
N TRP A 148 -0.70 14.47 7.05
CA TRP A 148 -0.69 13.41 6.04
C TRP A 148 -1.76 12.35 6.30
N ILE A 149 -1.93 11.88 7.54
CA ILE A 149 -2.94 10.88 7.92
C ILE A 149 -4.34 11.39 7.59
N ARG A 150 -4.64 12.65 7.92
CA ARG A 150 -5.95 13.26 7.61
C ARG A 150 -6.20 13.35 6.11
N ARG A 151 -5.21 13.80 5.33
CA ARG A 151 -5.32 13.93 3.88
C ARG A 151 -5.50 12.57 3.19
N TRP A 152 -4.71 11.60 3.58
CA TRP A 152 -4.85 10.23 3.11
C TRP A 152 -6.18 9.63 3.54
N GLY A 153 -6.53 9.71 4.80
CA GLY A 153 -7.73 9.13 5.39
C GLY A 153 -9.02 9.64 4.77
N TYR A 154 -9.09 10.93 4.45
CA TYR A 154 -10.24 11.53 3.77
C TYR A 154 -10.12 11.57 2.24
N ASN A 155 -9.15 10.84 1.69
CA ASN A 155 -8.93 10.71 0.25
C ASN A 155 -8.82 12.07 -0.49
N GLN A 156 -8.19 13.06 0.16
CA GLN A 156 -7.97 14.37 -0.44
C GLN A 156 -6.95 14.29 -1.58
N HIS A 157 -6.01 13.34 -1.48
CA HIS A 157 -5.01 13.03 -2.50
C HIS A 157 -4.97 11.51 -2.72
N LYS A 158 -4.66 11.06 -3.95
CA LYS A 158 -4.41 9.65 -4.21
C LYS A 158 -3.01 9.28 -3.70
N PHE A 159 -2.91 8.88 -2.43
CA PHE A 159 -1.68 8.30 -1.93
C PHE A 159 -1.72 6.79 -2.13
N VAL A 160 -0.70 6.24 -2.76
CA VAL A 160 -0.40 4.81 -2.74
C VAL A 160 0.83 4.65 -1.86
N CYS A 161 0.75 3.85 -0.81
CA CYS A 161 1.79 3.84 0.22
C CYS A 161 2.83 2.74 0.01
N PHE A 162 2.48 1.66 -0.63
CA PHE A 162 3.25 0.42 -0.61
C PHE A 162 4.69 0.58 -1.09
N THR A 163 4.90 0.86 -2.35
CA THR A 163 6.24 1.04 -2.93
C THR A 163 6.59 2.51 -3.19
N THR A 164 5.65 3.41 -2.92
CA THR A 164 5.84 4.85 -3.11
C THR A 164 6.59 5.53 -1.96
N ASN A 165 7.07 4.77 -0.99
CA ASN A 165 7.81 5.33 0.14
C ASN A 165 9.27 4.87 0.16
N LEU A 166 10.14 5.81 0.53
CA LEU A 166 11.51 5.57 0.95
C LEU A 166 11.58 5.88 2.44
N ALA A 167 12.01 4.94 3.25
CA ALA A 167 12.21 5.14 4.69
C ALA A 167 13.58 4.61 5.12
N ARG A 168 14.06 5.05 6.29
CA ARG A 168 15.29 4.47 6.84
C ARG A 168 15.06 3.03 7.26
N THR A 169 15.96 2.15 6.86
CA THR A 169 15.93 0.73 7.24
C THR A 169 15.88 0.54 8.76
N ALA A 170 16.65 1.35 9.48
CA ALA A 170 16.67 1.33 10.95
C ALA A 170 15.32 1.73 11.55
N ASP A 171 14.65 2.77 11.01
CA ASP A 171 13.35 3.24 11.50
C ASP A 171 12.27 2.17 11.30
N LEU A 172 12.25 1.54 10.12
CA LEU A 172 11.32 0.43 9.80
C LEU A 172 11.47 -0.73 10.78
N ARG A 173 12.71 -1.11 11.09
CA ARG A 173 13.02 -2.18 12.07
C ARG A 173 12.64 -1.77 13.50
N ALA A 174 12.91 -0.53 13.88
CA ALA A 174 12.63 -0.02 15.22
C ALA A 174 11.14 -0.03 15.57
N VAL A 175 10.25 0.13 14.58
CA VAL A 175 8.79 0.04 14.77
C VAL A 175 8.25 -1.38 14.60
N GLY A 176 9.09 -2.39 14.39
CA GLY A 176 8.71 -3.79 14.30
C GLY A 176 8.43 -4.31 12.88
N GLY A 177 8.71 -3.51 11.85
CA GLY A 177 8.46 -3.88 10.45
C GLY A 177 6.99 -3.87 10.06
N TYR A 178 6.64 -4.66 9.05
CA TYR A 178 5.26 -4.77 8.54
C TYR A 178 4.39 -5.57 9.52
N PRO A 179 3.25 -5.02 9.99
CA PRO A 179 2.35 -5.73 10.90
C PRO A 179 1.62 -6.87 10.19
N ASP A 180 1.41 -7.99 10.89
CA ASP A 180 0.76 -9.17 10.31
C ASP A 180 -0.76 -9.02 10.26
N PHE A 181 -1.26 -8.53 9.14
CA PHE A 181 -2.69 -8.46 8.83
C PHE A 181 -3.06 -9.49 7.76
N ASP A 182 -4.30 -9.98 7.83
CA ASP A 182 -4.84 -10.98 6.89
C ASP A 182 -4.60 -10.58 5.44
N GLY A 183 -3.90 -11.46 4.71
CA GLY A 183 -3.51 -11.26 3.32
C GLY A 183 -2.64 -10.01 3.06
N GLY A 184 -1.98 -9.47 4.08
CA GLY A 184 -1.13 -8.29 3.93
C GLY A 184 -1.87 -6.97 3.61
N ASN A 185 -3.19 -6.92 3.78
CA ASN A 185 -3.97 -5.75 3.41
C ASN A 185 -3.79 -4.58 4.39
N GLY A 186 -3.28 -3.45 3.91
CA GLY A 186 -3.10 -2.22 4.69
C GLY A 186 -1.89 -2.22 5.62
N VAL A 187 -0.98 -3.19 5.50
CA VAL A 187 0.24 -3.29 6.32
C VAL A 187 1.21 -2.14 6.06
N ASP A 188 1.32 -1.73 4.81
CA ASP A 188 2.07 -0.58 4.33
C ASP A 188 1.54 0.74 4.91
N ASN A 189 0.22 0.91 4.89
CA ASN A 189 -0.44 2.08 5.46
C ASN A 189 -0.26 2.14 6.99
N ALA A 190 -0.43 1.01 7.67
CA ALA A 190 -0.23 0.92 9.12
C ALA A 190 1.21 1.25 9.52
N LEU A 191 2.18 0.71 8.78
CA LEU A 191 3.59 0.99 8.99
C LEU A 191 3.90 2.49 8.81
N LEU A 192 3.39 3.10 7.73
CA LEU A 192 3.62 4.52 7.47
C LEU A 192 2.95 5.42 8.52
N VAL A 193 1.77 5.05 9.03
CA VAL A 193 1.12 5.74 10.16
C VAL A 193 2.01 5.75 11.41
N VAL A 194 2.56 4.60 11.77
CA VAL A 194 3.45 4.49 12.95
C VAL A 194 4.72 5.30 12.77
N LEU A 195 5.36 5.20 11.60
CA LEU A 195 6.59 5.93 11.31
C LEU A 195 6.40 7.45 11.38
N SER A 196 5.25 7.94 10.90
CA SER A 196 5.02 9.37 10.67
C SER A 196 4.33 10.10 11.79
N ILE A 197 3.66 9.43 12.73
CA ILE A 197 2.76 10.09 13.70
C ILE A 197 3.45 11.23 14.49
N ASN A 198 4.73 11.07 14.83
CA ASN A 198 5.56 12.07 15.53
C ASN A 198 6.53 12.81 14.61
N ARG A 199 6.47 12.60 13.30
CA ARG A 199 7.47 13.11 12.34
C ARG A 199 6.77 13.61 11.08
N SER A 200 7.53 14.18 10.16
CA SER A 200 7.02 14.68 8.88
C SER A 200 7.07 13.60 7.79
N ILE A 201 6.22 13.77 6.78
CA ILE A 201 6.26 13.06 5.49
C ILE A 201 6.63 14.06 4.41
N ILE A 202 7.53 13.67 3.52
CA ILE A 202 7.87 14.44 2.32
C ILE A 202 7.11 13.87 1.13
N TYR A 203 6.45 14.73 0.36
CA TYR A 203 5.93 14.38 -0.97
C TYR A 203 6.94 14.83 -2.04
N CYS A 204 7.45 13.89 -2.82
CA CYS A 204 8.38 14.12 -3.91
C CYS A 204 7.68 13.96 -5.25
N ASP A 205 7.34 15.08 -5.89
CA ASP A 205 6.67 15.08 -7.21
C ASP A 205 7.60 14.69 -8.36
N ASP A 206 8.93 14.88 -8.17
CA ASP A 206 9.95 14.54 -9.18
C ASP A 206 10.18 13.01 -9.27
N ALA A 207 9.83 12.25 -8.23
CA ALA A 207 9.91 10.80 -8.23
C ALA A 207 8.60 10.18 -8.71
N ILE A 208 8.64 9.35 -9.75
CA ILE A 208 7.46 8.71 -10.33
C ILE A 208 7.52 7.20 -10.09
N PHE A 209 6.57 6.69 -9.33
CA PHE A 209 6.29 5.28 -9.19
C PHE A 209 5.19 4.86 -10.17
N ARG A 210 5.39 3.77 -10.91
CA ARG A 210 4.43 3.22 -11.87
C ARG A 210 3.78 1.98 -11.31
N HIS A 211 2.52 2.14 -10.91
CA HIS A 211 1.69 1.07 -10.37
C HIS A 211 0.91 0.39 -11.49
N ARG A 212 1.16 -0.91 -11.71
CA ARG A 212 0.49 -1.68 -12.75
C ARG A 212 -0.84 -2.24 -12.28
N ILE A 213 -1.88 -2.06 -13.10
CA ILE A 213 -3.18 -2.66 -12.86
C ILE A 213 -3.57 -3.60 -14.00
N TYR A 214 -4.03 -4.79 -13.66
CA TYR A 214 -4.53 -5.82 -14.57
C TYR A 214 -5.53 -6.72 -13.83
N ASP A 215 -6.25 -7.59 -14.57
CA ASP A 215 -7.41 -8.29 -14.01
C ASP A 215 -7.05 -9.30 -12.93
N THR A 216 -5.88 -9.93 -12.99
CA THR A 216 -5.41 -10.93 -12.04
C THR A 216 -4.49 -10.36 -10.95
N SER A 217 -4.39 -9.03 -10.81
CA SER A 217 -3.56 -8.41 -9.76
C SER A 217 -4.01 -8.83 -8.36
N PHE A 218 -3.05 -8.93 -7.43
CA PHE A 218 -3.32 -9.36 -6.06
C PHE A 218 -4.41 -8.53 -5.40
N GLY A 219 -4.36 -7.21 -5.52
CA GLY A 219 -5.37 -6.31 -4.96
C GLY A 219 -6.79 -6.57 -5.47
N LYS A 220 -6.95 -7.06 -6.72
CA LYS A 220 -8.26 -7.46 -7.25
C LYS A 220 -8.73 -8.84 -6.78
N SER A 221 -7.82 -9.72 -6.36
CA SER A 221 -8.13 -11.08 -5.93
C SER A 221 -8.54 -11.19 -4.45
N VAL A 222 -8.30 -10.15 -3.65
CA VAL A 222 -8.59 -10.15 -2.21
C VAL A 222 -10.09 -10.26 -1.95
N GLY A 223 -10.49 -11.31 -1.22
CA GLY A 223 -11.86 -11.54 -0.81
C GLY A 223 -12.32 -10.54 0.27
N VAL A 224 -13.63 -10.22 0.27
CA VAL A 224 -14.21 -9.27 1.26
C VAL A 224 -14.02 -9.72 2.70
N GLN A 225 -14.05 -11.03 2.96
CA GLN A 225 -13.83 -11.54 4.32
C GLN A 225 -12.40 -11.32 4.81
N SER A 226 -11.40 -11.52 3.93
CA SER A 226 -10.00 -11.22 4.23
C SER A 226 -9.82 -9.72 4.51
N LEU A 227 -10.37 -8.87 3.65
CA LEU A 227 -10.33 -7.42 3.84
C LEU A 227 -11.03 -6.97 5.15
N ALA A 228 -12.14 -7.62 5.54
CA ALA A 228 -12.81 -7.35 6.81
C ALA A 228 -11.96 -7.76 8.02
N ARG A 229 -11.25 -8.91 7.95
CA ARG A 229 -10.33 -9.32 9.02
C ARG A 229 -9.14 -8.36 9.12
N ALA A 230 -8.49 -8.04 8.00
CA ALA A 230 -7.40 -7.07 7.96
C ALA A 230 -7.82 -5.70 8.50
N SER A 231 -9.03 -5.22 8.15
CA SER A 231 -9.56 -3.95 8.67
C SER A 231 -9.69 -3.95 10.19
N ARG A 232 -10.18 -5.06 10.79
CA ARG A 232 -10.25 -5.19 12.25
C ARG A 232 -8.87 -5.27 12.89
N GLN A 233 -7.94 -6.00 12.28
CA GLN A 233 -6.56 -6.10 12.74
C GLN A 233 -5.87 -4.74 12.70
N PHE A 234 -6.08 -3.96 11.62
CA PHE A 234 -5.55 -2.60 11.54
C PHE A 234 -6.10 -1.70 12.67
N LEU A 235 -7.42 -1.68 12.90
CA LEU A 235 -7.99 -0.88 13.97
C LEU A 235 -7.47 -1.31 15.34
N ALA A 236 -7.35 -2.61 15.60
CA ALA A 236 -6.77 -3.14 16.85
C ALA A 236 -5.28 -2.73 16.99
N PHE A 237 -4.52 -2.77 15.91
CA PHE A 237 -3.14 -2.34 15.86
C PHE A 237 -2.98 -0.86 16.26
N LEU A 238 -3.87 0.03 15.79
CA LEU A 238 -3.85 1.44 16.16
C LEU A 238 -4.00 1.63 17.67
N ASP A 239 -4.83 0.81 18.33
CA ASP A 239 -5.10 0.89 19.75
C ASP A 239 -4.01 0.22 20.62
N GLN A 240 -3.20 -0.67 20.03
CA GLN A 240 -2.22 -1.49 20.77
C GLN A 240 -0.77 -1.03 20.57
N HIS A 241 -0.43 -0.44 19.42
CA HIS A 241 0.96 -0.10 19.10
C HIS A 241 1.53 0.95 20.06
N PRO A 242 2.70 0.71 20.70
CA PRO A 242 3.23 1.57 21.76
C PRO A 242 3.40 3.03 21.33
N VAL A 243 3.93 3.28 20.12
CA VAL A 243 4.15 4.64 19.58
C VAL A 243 2.82 5.39 19.45
N LEU A 244 1.78 4.72 18.93
CA LEU A 244 0.47 5.35 18.72
C LEU A 244 -0.25 5.57 20.04
N ARG A 245 -0.10 4.67 21.01
CA ARG A 245 -0.65 4.86 22.38
C ARG A 245 0.01 6.04 23.09
N ALA A 246 1.32 6.17 22.98
CA ALA A 246 2.05 7.30 23.56
C ALA A 246 1.57 8.62 22.94
N TYR A 247 1.44 8.65 21.61
CA TYR A 247 0.91 9.82 20.91
C TYR A 247 -0.53 10.16 21.34
N ALA A 248 -1.40 9.17 21.44
CA ALA A 248 -2.79 9.34 21.86
C ALA A 248 -2.91 9.93 23.30
N GLN A 249 -2.00 9.56 24.19
CA GLN A 249 -1.93 10.12 25.54
C GLN A 249 -1.47 11.58 25.57
N GLN A 250 -0.48 11.92 24.74
CA GLN A 250 0.11 13.25 24.66
C GLN A 250 -0.77 14.22 23.86
N HIS A 251 -1.45 13.74 22.82
CA HIS A 251 -2.24 14.51 21.87
C HIS A 251 -3.66 13.94 21.64
N PRO A 252 -4.48 13.82 22.69
CA PRO A 252 -5.75 13.07 22.63
C PRO A 252 -6.74 13.61 21.60
N GLN A 253 -6.85 14.92 21.45
CA GLN A 253 -7.77 15.53 20.48
C GLN A 253 -7.32 15.30 19.02
N ASP A 254 -6.03 15.45 18.75
CA ASP A 254 -5.48 15.25 17.41
C ASP A 254 -5.52 13.76 17.02
N TRP A 255 -5.27 12.86 17.98
CA TRP A 255 -5.39 11.42 17.77
C TRP A 255 -6.80 10.98 17.40
N VAL A 256 -7.84 11.55 18.04
CA VAL A 256 -9.24 11.26 17.67
C VAL A 256 -9.47 11.56 16.21
N VAL A 257 -9.04 12.71 15.72
CA VAL A 257 -9.21 13.11 14.31
C VAL A 257 -8.41 12.21 13.36
N CYS A 258 -7.16 11.87 13.71
CA CYS A 258 -6.35 10.94 12.93
C CYS A 258 -6.98 9.55 12.86
N ARG A 259 -7.45 9.02 14.00
CA ARG A 259 -8.10 7.71 14.07
C ARG A 259 -9.40 7.66 13.29
N GLU A 260 -10.19 8.73 13.30
CA GLU A 260 -11.38 8.86 12.46
C GLU A 260 -11.04 8.85 10.98
N ALA A 261 -10.01 9.59 10.56
CA ALA A 261 -9.55 9.63 9.18
C ALA A 261 -9.08 8.24 8.69
N ILE A 262 -8.30 7.53 9.51
CA ILE A 262 -7.87 6.15 9.21
C ILE A 262 -9.09 5.22 9.12
N THR A 263 -10.01 5.32 10.06
CA THR A 263 -11.25 4.53 10.07
C THR A 263 -12.08 4.80 8.81
N HIS A 264 -12.12 6.06 8.35
CA HIS A 264 -12.81 6.45 7.13
C HIS A 264 -12.21 5.79 5.89
N VAL A 265 -10.88 5.82 5.70
CA VAL A 265 -10.26 5.20 4.52
C VAL A 265 -10.38 3.68 4.53
N ILE A 266 -10.21 3.04 5.69
CA ILE A 266 -10.44 1.59 5.85
C ILE A 266 -11.86 1.24 5.43
N TRP A 267 -12.83 2.00 5.92
CA TRP A 267 -14.24 1.75 5.62
C TRP A 267 -14.57 2.00 4.14
N THR A 268 -14.10 3.10 3.55
CA THR A 268 -14.35 3.42 2.13
C THR A 268 -13.73 2.40 1.18
N THR A 269 -12.54 1.88 1.51
CA THR A 269 -11.89 0.80 0.78
C THR A 269 -12.71 -0.48 0.85
N TYR A 270 -13.12 -0.87 2.04
CA TYR A 270 -13.98 -2.04 2.25
C TYR A 270 -15.32 -1.91 1.52
N TYR A 271 -15.99 -0.78 1.66
CA TYR A 271 -17.27 -0.50 1.02
C TYR A 271 -17.17 -0.51 -0.51
N GLY A 272 -16.11 0.07 -1.05
CA GLY A 272 -15.85 0.02 -2.49
C GLY A 272 -15.73 -1.42 -3.00
N ARG A 273 -15.00 -2.27 -2.28
CA ARG A 273 -14.86 -3.70 -2.61
C ARG A 273 -16.16 -4.46 -2.47
N TRP A 274 -16.89 -4.24 -1.40
CA TRP A 274 -18.19 -4.82 -1.16
C TRP A 274 -19.20 -4.48 -2.27
N ARG A 275 -19.21 -3.22 -2.75
CA ARG A 275 -20.03 -2.80 -3.91
C ARG A 275 -19.66 -3.52 -5.21
N GLN A 276 -18.38 -3.73 -5.46
CA GLN A 276 -17.91 -4.45 -6.67
C GLN A 276 -18.44 -5.88 -6.70
N LEU A 277 -18.43 -6.59 -5.58
CA LEU A 277 -18.97 -7.95 -5.47
C LEU A 277 -20.46 -8.03 -5.71
N TYR A 278 -21.23 -7.03 -5.28
CA TYR A 278 -22.67 -6.98 -5.51
C TYR A 278 -23.04 -6.91 -6.99
N ARG A 279 -22.23 -6.25 -7.82
CA ARG A 279 -22.46 -6.17 -9.26
C ARG A 279 -22.35 -7.52 -9.97
N GLY A 280 -21.69 -8.51 -9.39
CA GLY A 280 -21.48 -9.85 -9.91
C GLY A 280 -22.63 -10.86 -9.64
N ARG A 281 -23.70 -10.51 -8.97
CA ARG A 281 -24.95 -11.27 -8.70
C ARG A 281 -24.88 -12.62 -8.00
N GLU A 282 -23.74 -13.18 -7.63
CA GLU A 282 -23.71 -14.62 -7.34
C GLU A 282 -23.89 -15.06 -5.88
N ARG A 283 -23.95 -14.17 -4.88
CA ARG A 283 -24.17 -14.58 -3.47
C ARG A 283 -24.72 -13.44 -2.60
N TYR A 284 -26.00 -13.13 -2.74
CA TYR A 284 -26.66 -12.10 -1.94
C TYR A 284 -26.50 -12.29 -0.41
N ILE A 285 -26.55 -13.55 0.07
CA ILE A 285 -26.35 -13.88 1.50
C ILE A 285 -24.93 -13.59 1.95
N ASP A 286 -23.92 -13.95 1.16
CA ASP A 286 -22.51 -13.66 1.49
C ASP A 286 -22.23 -12.15 1.45
N TRP A 287 -22.86 -11.44 0.52
CA TRP A 287 -22.81 -9.99 0.45
C TRP A 287 -23.43 -9.33 1.71
N LEU A 288 -24.60 -9.78 2.18
CA LEU A 288 -25.20 -9.31 3.44
C LEU A 288 -24.30 -9.60 4.65
N LYS A 289 -23.80 -10.83 4.78
CA LYS A 289 -22.87 -11.21 5.84
C LYS A 289 -21.62 -10.33 5.84
N ALA A 290 -21.06 -10.04 4.68
CA ALA A 290 -19.92 -9.16 4.51
C ALA A 290 -20.26 -7.72 4.97
N GLY A 291 -21.44 -7.21 4.63
CA GLY A 291 -21.89 -5.87 5.04
C GLY A 291 -21.94 -5.68 6.57
N PHE A 292 -22.15 -6.77 7.34
CA PHE A 292 -22.16 -6.75 8.81
C PHE A 292 -20.84 -7.16 9.45
N ALA A 293 -19.80 -7.47 8.67
CA ALA A 293 -18.52 -7.95 9.18
C ALA A 293 -17.63 -6.86 9.79
N LEU A 294 -17.88 -5.58 9.51
CA LEU A 294 -17.14 -4.46 10.08
C LEU A 294 -17.75 -3.95 11.40
N PRO A 295 -16.93 -3.32 12.25
CA PRO A 295 -17.44 -2.63 13.44
C PRO A 295 -18.56 -1.64 13.07
N PHE A 296 -19.62 -1.61 13.87
CA PHE A 296 -20.75 -0.72 13.63
C PHE A 296 -20.34 0.74 13.77
N ILE A 297 -20.24 1.46 12.65
CA ILE A 297 -19.99 2.90 12.61
C ILE A 297 -21.24 3.56 12.03
N PRO A 298 -22.09 4.20 12.86
CA PRO A 298 -23.42 4.69 12.44
C PRO A 298 -23.41 5.59 11.20
N ALA A 299 -22.40 6.47 11.09
CA ALA A 299 -22.27 7.39 9.97
C ALA A 299 -22.10 6.67 8.63
N TYR A 300 -21.44 5.52 8.62
CA TYR A 300 -21.18 4.74 7.42
C TYR A 300 -22.35 3.83 7.06
N TYR A 301 -23.01 3.26 8.07
CA TYR A 301 -24.22 2.46 7.83
C TYR A 301 -25.38 3.29 7.28
N ARG A 302 -25.47 4.58 7.60
CA ARG A 302 -26.44 5.48 6.96
C ARG A 302 -26.29 5.55 5.43
N ARG A 303 -25.07 5.37 4.89
CA ARG A 303 -24.83 5.29 3.44
C ARG A 303 -25.02 3.87 2.88
N ALA A 304 -24.64 2.85 3.64
CA ALA A 304 -24.71 1.45 3.19
C ALA A 304 -26.12 0.88 3.26
N LEU A 305 -26.89 1.19 4.32
CA LEU A 305 -28.26 0.67 4.51
C LEU A 305 -29.21 0.97 3.35
N PRO A 306 -29.29 2.19 2.78
CA PRO A 306 -30.14 2.43 1.60
C PRO A 306 -29.74 1.56 0.40
N GLU A 307 -28.44 1.41 0.12
CA GLU A 307 -27.99 0.55 -0.98
C GLU A 307 -28.28 -0.93 -0.71
N MET A 308 -28.11 -1.38 0.54
CA MET A 308 -28.53 -2.73 0.95
C MET A 308 -30.02 -2.95 0.72
N PHE A 309 -30.85 -1.97 1.08
CA PHE A 309 -32.30 -2.04 0.92
C PHE A 309 -32.72 -2.03 -0.54
N TYR A 310 -32.12 -1.15 -1.37
CA TYR A 310 -32.39 -1.05 -2.80
C TYR A 310 -31.86 -2.23 -3.62
N SER A 311 -31.02 -3.06 -3.02
CA SER A 311 -30.48 -4.27 -3.65
C SER A 311 -31.35 -5.50 -3.44
N LEU A 312 -32.34 -5.45 -2.52
CA LEU A 312 -33.27 -6.54 -2.29
C LEU A 312 -34.04 -6.88 -3.60
N PRO A 313 -34.06 -8.17 -4.01
CA PRO A 313 -34.70 -8.58 -5.26
C PRO A 313 -36.16 -8.13 -5.39
N ALA A 314 -36.89 -8.09 -4.27
CA ALA A 314 -38.30 -7.70 -4.22
C ALA A 314 -38.53 -6.16 -4.27
N ILE A 315 -37.56 -5.37 -3.83
CA ILE A 315 -37.74 -3.92 -3.60
C ILE A 315 -36.93 -3.08 -4.62
N GLY A 316 -35.79 -3.60 -5.07
CA GLY A 316 -34.86 -2.89 -5.93
C GLY A 316 -35.44 -2.37 -7.24
N PRO A 317 -36.28 -3.11 -7.97
CA PRO A 317 -36.88 -2.60 -9.21
C PRO A 317 -37.85 -1.46 -8.98
N LEU A 318 -38.65 -1.49 -7.91
CA LEU A 318 -39.63 -0.47 -7.55
C LEU A 318 -38.99 0.82 -7.04
N ALA A 319 -37.94 0.69 -6.24
CA ALA A 319 -37.23 1.82 -5.66
C ALA A 319 -36.38 2.59 -6.69
N ARG A 320 -35.75 1.88 -7.67
CA ARG A 320 -35.02 2.53 -8.77
C ARG A 320 -35.93 3.35 -9.69
N ARG A 321 -37.17 2.93 -9.91
CA ARG A 321 -38.14 3.72 -10.68
C ARG A 321 -38.50 5.03 -9.99
N ARG A 322 -38.59 5.06 -8.65
CA ARG A 322 -38.89 6.30 -7.89
C ARG A 322 -37.71 7.28 -7.80
N LEU A 323 -36.44 6.79 -7.86
CA LEU A 323 -35.27 7.66 -7.87
C LEU A 323 -34.96 8.25 -9.26
N ALA A 324 -35.35 7.56 -10.34
CA ALA A 324 -35.21 8.08 -11.70
C ALA A 324 -36.28 9.14 -12.07
N MET A 325 -37.29 9.34 -11.21
CA MET A 325 -38.33 10.35 -11.36
C MET A 325 -38.16 11.57 -10.44
N ARG A 326 -37.02 11.68 -9.75
CA ARG A 326 -36.57 12.86 -9.00
C ARG A 326 -35.23 13.35 -9.55
#